data_e6563dffcf8a08e968b8b80ca934bc04
#
_entry.id   e6563dffcf8a08e968b8b80ca934bc04
#
_cell.length_a   1.000
_cell.length_b   1.000
_cell.length_c   1.000
_cell.angle_alpha   90.00
_cell.angle_beta   90.00
_cell.angle_gamma   90.00
#
_symmetry.space_group_name_H-M   'P 1'
#
loop_
_entity.id
_entity.type
_entity.pdbx_description
1 polymer ?
#
loop_
_entity_poly.entity_id
_entity_poly.type
_entity_poly.pdbx_seq_one_letter_code
_entity_poly.pdbx_strand_id
1 'polypeptide(L)'
;GNATENTAEITGGAVTNVYGAALTAVDATGKIEKSKVNIAGGNVSGSVHGGQIRDTAATGSITGSTITLTNGSIGGSVYGSDNAGTGAATDNVLNLYGGSVTGDVYGGHTASGAATGNTVNLGDGTANAVTAVTGGIYGGNQNTVTGNTLNVNAKNVTVGTVRNFEKFNFNLGDTAKDGDAMLS
;
A
#
# COMPACT_ATOMS: atom_id res chain seq x y z
N GLY A 1 11.77 1.69 -20.99
CA GLY A 1 12.73 2.22 -20.01
C GLY A 1 12.29 1.98 -18.59
N ASN A 2 13.19 2.13 -17.63
CA ASN A 2 12.91 2.00 -16.20
C ASN A 2 12.44 3.33 -15.61
N ALA A 3 11.66 3.27 -14.54
CA ALA A 3 11.29 4.39 -13.68
C ALA A 3 11.83 4.11 -12.28
N THR A 4 12.79 4.92 -11.82
CA THR A 4 13.52 4.64 -10.57
C THR A 4 13.49 5.88 -9.66
N GLU A 5 13.23 5.66 -8.36
CA GLU A 5 13.32 6.67 -7.29
C GLU A 5 12.43 7.92 -7.51
N ASN A 6 11.33 7.80 -8.25
CA ASN A 6 10.38 8.90 -8.42
C ASN A 6 9.66 9.21 -7.10
N THR A 7 9.31 10.48 -6.88
CA THR A 7 8.58 10.89 -5.69
C THR A 7 7.37 11.74 -6.07
N ALA A 8 6.21 11.41 -5.49
CA ALA A 8 5.00 12.23 -5.50
C ALA A 8 4.68 12.66 -4.06
N GLU A 9 4.34 13.93 -3.87
CA GLU A 9 4.05 14.50 -2.55
C GLU A 9 2.74 15.28 -2.58
N ILE A 10 1.85 14.97 -1.65
CA ILE A 10 0.54 15.61 -1.48
C ILE A 10 0.46 16.14 -0.05
N THR A 11 0.46 17.46 0.09
CA THR A 11 0.36 18.13 1.41
C THR A 11 -1.02 18.73 1.67
N GLY A 12 -1.89 18.77 0.65
CA GLY A 12 -3.25 19.31 0.75
C GLY A 12 -3.94 19.36 -0.60
N GLY A 13 -5.13 19.94 -0.63
CA GLY A 13 -5.94 20.08 -1.85
C GLY A 13 -6.70 18.80 -2.22
N ALA A 14 -7.17 18.74 -3.47
CA ALA A 14 -7.90 17.61 -4.01
C ALA A 14 -7.30 17.14 -5.33
N VAL A 15 -7.08 15.83 -5.45
CA VAL A 15 -6.57 15.17 -6.65
C VAL A 15 -7.39 13.92 -6.95
N THR A 16 -7.40 13.46 -8.19
CA THR A 16 -8.15 12.26 -8.54
C THR A 16 -7.35 10.99 -8.25
N ASN A 17 -6.18 10.85 -8.83
CA ASN A 17 -5.30 9.71 -8.59
C ASN A 17 -3.86 10.17 -8.37
N VAL A 18 -3.08 9.37 -7.64
CA VAL A 18 -1.66 9.64 -7.37
C VAL A 18 -0.83 8.44 -7.84
N TYR A 19 0.25 8.72 -8.56
CA TYR A 19 1.20 7.71 -9.03
C TYR A 19 2.62 8.12 -8.64
N GLY A 20 3.34 7.25 -7.93
CA GLY A 20 4.77 7.40 -7.73
C GLY A 20 5.50 7.23 -9.08
N ALA A 21 5.14 6.18 -9.82
CA ALA A 21 5.55 5.98 -11.21
C ALA A 21 4.50 5.17 -11.98
N ALA A 22 4.46 5.36 -13.30
CA ALA A 22 3.60 4.56 -14.18
C ALA A 22 4.30 4.23 -15.51
N LEU A 23 4.18 2.98 -15.96
CA LEU A 23 4.56 2.52 -17.28
C LEU A 23 3.29 2.18 -18.06
N THR A 24 3.10 2.86 -19.20
CA THR A 24 1.89 2.75 -20.03
C THR A 24 2.16 2.21 -21.42
N ALA A 25 3.44 1.94 -21.75
CA ALA A 25 3.83 1.40 -23.04
C ALA A 25 3.36 -0.05 -23.20
N VAL A 26 2.95 -0.42 -24.42
CA VAL A 26 2.62 -1.80 -24.78
C VAL A 26 3.86 -2.67 -24.64
N ASP A 27 3.69 -3.89 -24.15
CA ASP A 27 4.76 -4.87 -23.94
C ASP A 27 5.93 -4.34 -23.08
N ALA A 28 5.65 -3.47 -22.11
CA ALA A 28 6.67 -2.86 -21.28
C ALA A 28 7.50 -3.93 -20.54
N THR A 29 8.80 -3.97 -20.80
CA THR A 29 9.77 -4.80 -20.06
C THR A 29 10.51 -4.01 -18.99
N GLY A 30 10.28 -2.69 -18.94
CA GLY A 30 10.88 -1.78 -17.97
C GLY A 30 10.40 -2.07 -16.54
N LYS A 31 11.22 -1.67 -15.58
CA LYS A 31 10.95 -1.84 -14.16
C LYS A 31 10.57 -0.51 -13.51
N ILE A 32 9.73 -0.60 -12.48
CA ILE A 32 9.53 0.49 -11.53
C ILE A 32 10.22 0.09 -10.23
N GLU A 33 11.15 0.93 -9.77
CA GLU A 33 11.94 0.62 -8.59
C GLU A 33 11.96 1.81 -7.62
N LYS A 34 11.70 1.56 -6.34
CA LYS A 34 11.85 2.52 -5.23
C LYS A 34 11.10 3.83 -5.40
N SER A 35 9.97 3.81 -6.09
CA SER A 35 9.10 4.99 -6.18
C SER A 35 8.47 5.31 -4.84
N LYS A 36 8.24 6.59 -4.55
CA LYS A 36 7.69 7.07 -3.28
C LYS A 36 6.43 7.89 -3.50
N VAL A 37 5.46 7.72 -2.61
CA VAL A 37 4.28 8.59 -2.52
C VAL A 37 4.11 9.00 -1.06
N ASN A 38 4.15 10.30 -0.78
CA ASN A 38 3.91 10.85 0.54
C ASN A 38 2.62 11.66 0.54
N ILE A 39 1.67 11.31 1.40
CA ILE A 39 0.41 12.01 1.58
C ILE A 39 0.33 12.49 3.02
N ALA A 40 0.52 13.78 3.22
CA ALA A 40 0.47 14.43 4.53
C ALA A 40 -0.81 15.23 4.75
N GLY A 41 -1.72 15.22 3.77
CA GLY A 41 -3.02 15.90 3.85
C GLY A 41 -3.73 15.89 2.50
N GLY A 42 -4.93 16.49 2.46
CA GLY A 42 -5.74 16.58 1.25
C GLY A 42 -6.68 15.41 1.02
N ASN A 43 -7.32 15.42 -0.14
CA ASN A 43 -8.30 14.42 -0.57
C ASN A 43 -7.92 13.81 -1.91
N VAL A 44 -7.65 12.52 -1.94
CA VAL A 44 -7.50 11.73 -3.16
C VAL A 44 -8.83 11.03 -3.42
N SER A 45 -9.61 11.49 -4.40
CA SER A 45 -10.95 10.92 -4.67
C SER A 45 -10.90 9.53 -5.32
N GLY A 46 -9.82 9.22 -6.01
CA GLY A 46 -9.55 7.91 -6.62
C GLY A 46 -8.48 7.13 -5.88
N SER A 47 -7.58 6.49 -6.60
CA SER A 47 -6.60 5.55 -6.05
C SER A 47 -5.17 6.11 -6.00
N VAL A 48 -4.37 5.48 -5.15
CA VAL A 48 -2.94 5.77 -4.97
C VAL A 48 -2.12 4.56 -5.37
N HIS A 49 -1.13 4.77 -6.24
CA HIS A 49 -0.24 3.73 -6.73
C HIS A 49 1.23 4.12 -6.45
N GLY A 50 1.96 3.30 -5.72
CA GLY A 50 3.41 3.44 -5.58
C GLY A 50 4.09 3.25 -6.94
N GLY A 51 3.74 2.17 -7.63
CA GLY A 51 4.06 1.95 -9.03
C GLY A 51 2.87 1.33 -9.77
N GLN A 52 2.71 1.67 -11.06
CA GLN A 52 1.70 1.07 -11.93
C GLN A 52 2.26 0.66 -13.29
N ILE A 53 1.98 -0.58 -13.72
CA ILE A 53 2.19 -1.06 -15.08
C ILE A 53 0.81 -1.43 -15.64
N ARG A 54 0.39 -0.77 -16.73
CA ARG A 54 -0.99 -0.87 -17.22
C ARG A 54 -1.20 -1.93 -18.29
N ASP A 55 -0.16 -2.29 -19.01
CA ASP A 55 -0.28 -3.22 -20.12
C ASP A 55 -0.27 -4.67 -19.63
N THR A 56 -1.23 -5.46 -20.10
CA THR A 56 -1.40 -6.87 -19.69
C THR A 56 -0.35 -7.81 -20.29
N ALA A 57 0.30 -7.42 -21.39
CA ALA A 57 1.40 -8.17 -22.00
C ALA A 57 2.76 -7.77 -21.40
N ALA A 58 2.81 -6.76 -20.52
CA ALA A 58 4.04 -6.31 -19.89
C ALA A 58 4.66 -7.41 -19.02
N THR A 59 5.98 -7.51 -19.07
CA THR A 59 6.78 -8.43 -18.24
C THR A 59 7.61 -7.70 -17.17
N GLY A 60 7.57 -6.37 -17.19
CA GLY A 60 8.26 -5.52 -16.21
C GLY A 60 7.77 -5.73 -14.79
N SER A 61 8.64 -5.52 -13.82
CA SER A 61 8.34 -5.68 -12.39
C SER A 61 8.21 -4.34 -11.67
N ILE A 62 7.55 -4.35 -10.51
CA ILE A 62 7.47 -3.22 -9.58
C ILE A 62 8.05 -3.68 -8.25
N THR A 63 9.11 -2.99 -7.78
CA THR A 63 9.85 -3.40 -6.60
C THR A 63 10.18 -2.23 -5.69
N GLY A 64 9.99 -2.40 -4.38
CA GLY A 64 10.47 -1.47 -3.36
C GLY A 64 9.77 -0.11 -3.35
N SER A 65 8.57 0.00 -3.94
CA SER A 65 7.79 1.22 -3.85
C SER A 65 7.32 1.47 -2.41
N THR A 66 7.31 2.73 -1.98
CA THR A 66 6.88 3.12 -0.64
C THR A 66 5.74 4.12 -0.72
N ILE A 67 4.65 3.87 -0.02
CA ILE A 67 3.56 4.83 0.19
C ILE A 67 3.50 5.16 1.68
N THR A 68 3.44 6.45 2.00
CA THR A 68 3.26 6.91 3.37
C THR A 68 2.05 7.85 3.43
N LEU A 69 1.05 7.47 4.21
CA LEU A 69 -0.13 8.27 4.53
C LEU A 69 -0.06 8.66 6.01
N THR A 70 0.14 9.95 6.28
CA THR A 70 0.16 10.48 7.65
C THR A 70 -1.12 11.25 7.99
N ASN A 71 -1.83 11.76 6.98
CA ASN A 71 -3.10 12.45 7.13
C ASN A 71 -3.80 12.55 5.77
N GLY A 72 -5.09 12.88 5.77
CA GLY A 72 -5.91 13.04 4.56
C GLY A 72 -6.84 11.87 4.32
N SER A 73 -7.48 11.84 3.15
CA SER A 73 -8.43 10.79 2.78
C SER A 73 -8.17 10.24 1.38
N ILE A 74 -8.33 8.94 1.22
CA ILE A 74 -8.23 8.23 -0.07
C ILE A 74 -9.57 7.53 -0.29
N GLY A 75 -10.32 7.97 -1.32
CA GLY A 75 -11.63 7.43 -1.66
C GLY A 75 -11.57 6.10 -2.40
N GLY A 76 -10.51 5.86 -3.16
CA GLY A 76 -10.25 4.60 -3.85
C GLY A 76 -9.32 3.67 -3.07
N SER A 77 -8.61 2.82 -3.78
CA SER A 77 -7.70 1.83 -3.23
C SER A 77 -6.25 2.32 -3.21
N VAL A 78 -5.44 1.68 -2.36
CA VAL A 78 -4.00 1.95 -2.25
C VAL A 78 -3.23 0.71 -2.70
N TYR A 79 -2.34 0.90 -3.65
CA TYR A 79 -1.51 -0.16 -4.20
C TYR A 79 -0.02 0.18 -4.00
N GLY A 80 0.70 -0.60 -3.24
CA GLY A 80 2.17 -0.51 -3.21
C GLY A 80 2.72 -0.72 -4.61
N SER A 81 2.17 -1.70 -5.30
CA SER A 81 2.33 -1.93 -6.74
C SER A 81 1.02 -2.38 -7.36
N ASP A 82 0.77 -1.98 -8.61
CA ASP A 82 -0.36 -2.40 -9.42
C ASP A 82 0.14 -2.77 -10.83
N ASN A 83 0.35 -4.07 -11.05
CA ASN A 83 0.93 -4.59 -12.27
C ASN A 83 -0.10 -5.43 -13.03
N ALA A 84 -0.62 -4.89 -14.12
CA ALA A 84 -1.57 -5.60 -14.98
C ALA A 84 -0.92 -6.72 -15.81
N GLY A 85 0.41 -6.75 -15.89
CA GLY A 85 1.18 -7.75 -16.63
C GLY A 85 1.57 -8.97 -15.81
N THR A 86 2.61 -9.66 -16.27
CA THR A 86 3.11 -10.90 -15.66
C THR A 86 4.29 -10.69 -14.71
N GLY A 87 4.81 -9.47 -14.62
CA GLY A 87 5.96 -9.16 -13.77
C GLY A 87 5.62 -9.16 -12.29
N ALA A 88 6.65 -9.33 -11.48
CA ALA A 88 6.51 -9.40 -10.03
C ALA A 88 6.19 -8.05 -9.38
N ALA A 89 5.57 -8.10 -8.20
CA ALA A 89 5.20 -7.00 -7.32
C ALA A 89 5.81 -7.24 -5.93
N THR A 90 7.07 -6.81 -5.71
CA THR A 90 7.82 -7.27 -4.55
C THR A 90 8.36 -6.15 -3.66
N ASP A 91 8.51 -6.45 -2.38
CA ASP A 91 9.21 -5.63 -1.40
C ASP A 91 8.65 -4.21 -1.26
N ASN A 92 7.36 -4.02 -1.56
CA ASN A 92 6.70 -2.74 -1.42
C ASN A 92 6.30 -2.50 0.04
N VAL A 93 6.32 -1.24 0.45
CA VAL A 93 6.03 -0.83 1.83
C VAL A 93 4.91 0.20 1.86
N LEU A 94 3.86 -0.08 2.60
CA LEU A 94 2.75 0.84 2.85
C LEU A 94 2.76 1.24 4.32
N ASN A 95 2.95 2.52 4.59
CA ASN A 95 2.94 3.12 5.92
C ASN A 95 1.64 3.91 6.08
N LEU A 96 0.65 3.30 6.72
CA LEU A 96 -0.64 3.93 7.01
C LEU A 96 -0.62 4.42 8.47
N TYR A 97 -0.08 5.60 8.68
CA TYR A 97 0.16 6.18 10.00
C TYR A 97 -0.96 7.09 10.47
N GLY A 98 -1.87 7.49 9.56
CA GLY A 98 -3.02 8.33 9.87
C GLY A 98 -3.93 8.48 8.65
N GLY A 99 -5.04 9.21 8.81
CA GLY A 99 -5.99 9.44 7.73
C GLY A 99 -6.97 8.29 7.50
N SER A 100 -7.56 8.20 6.30
CA SER A 100 -8.54 7.17 5.97
C SER A 100 -8.39 6.65 4.54
N VAL A 101 -8.71 5.37 4.35
CA VAL A 101 -8.80 4.70 3.04
C VAL A 101 -10.17 4.03 2.93
N THR A 102 -10.95 4.37 1.91
CA THR A 102 -12.28 3.79 1.70
C THR A 102 -12.20 2.47 0.93
N GLY A 103 -11.32 2.39 -0.07
CA GLY A 103 -11.10 1.17 -0.85
C GLY A 103 -10.17 0.17 -0.17
N ASP A 104 -9.70 -0.79 -0.95
CA ASP A 104 -8.78 -1.82 -0.49
C ASP A 104 -7.33 -1.33 -0.45
N VAL A 105 -6.52 -2.01 0.36
CA VAL A 105 -5.08 -1.77 0.49
C VAL A 105 -4.33 -3.04 0.05
N TYR A 106 -3.48 -2.91 -0.96
CA TYR A 106 -2.65 -4.00 -1.47
C TYR A 106 -1.17 -3.69 -1.27
N GLY A 107 -0.47 -4.50 -0.51
CA GLY A 107 1.00 -4.44 -0.43
C GLY A 107 1.62 -4.62 -1.81
N GLY A 108 1.20 -5.67 -2.51
CA GLY A 108 1.52 -5.92 -3.92
C GLY A 108 0.30 -6.45 -4.67
N HIS A 109 0.07 -5.93 -5.88
CA HIS A 109 -0.95 -6.42 -6.80
C HIS A 109 -0.32 -6.69 -8.16
N THR A 110 -0.57 -7.87 -8.72
CA THR A 110 -0.14 -8.26 -10.06
C THR A 110 -1.14 -9.24 -10.67
N ALA A 111 -1.35 -9.17 -11.98
CA ALA A 111 -2.33 -10.04 -12.64
C ALA A 111 -1.94 -11.52 -12.56
N SER A 112 -0.65 -11.84 -12.74
CA SER A 112 -0.17 -13.24 -12.72
C SER A 112 1.24 -13.44 -12.19
N GLY A 113 1.94 -12.36 -11.81
CA GLY A 113 3.27 -12.44 -11.22
C GLY A 113 3.26 -12.80 -9.73
N ALA A 114 4.42 -12.88 -9.13
CA ALA A 114 4.56 -13.05 -7.69
C ALA A 114 4.34 -11.72 -6.95
N ALA A 115 3.51 -11.71 -5.90
CA ALA A 115 3.32 -10.58 -5.01
C ALA A 115 3.85 -10.95 -3.61
N THR A 116 5.16 -10.77 -3.38
CA THR A 116 5.88 -11.30 -2.21
C THR A 116 6.72 -10.24 -1.52
N GLY A 117 7.03 -10.47 -0.23
CA GLY A 117 7.90 -9.58 0.54
C GLY A 117 7.30 -8.22 0.87
N ASN A 118 6.02 -8.00 0.59
CA ASN A 118 5.38 -6.72 0.81
C ASN A 118 5.04 -6.49 2.29
N THR A 119 5.13 -5.26 2.73
CA THR A 119 4.86 -4.88 4.12
C THR A 119 3.77 -3.82 4.19
N VAL A 120 2.79 -4.03 5.07
CA VAL A 120 1.80 -3.02 5.44
C VAL A 120 1.95 -2.70 6.93
N ASN A 121 2.16 -1.43 7.24
CA ASN A 121 2.28 -0.90 8.58
C ASN A 121 1.01 -0.08 8.91
N LEU A 122 0.28 -0.48 9.95
CA LEU A 122 -0.88 0.25 10.49
C LEU A 122 -0.46 0.95 11.78
N GLY A 123 -0.44 2.27 11.75
CA GLY A 123 0.05 3.10 12.84
C GLY A 123 1.58 3.15 12.92
N ASP A 124 2.10 4.18 13.57
CA ASP A 124 3.52 4.47 13.75
C ASP A 124 4.03 4.16 15.18
N GLY A 125 3.18 3.56 16.00
CA GLY A 125 3.47 3.30 17.41
C GLY A 125 3.12 4.45 18.35
N THR A 126 2.65 5.59 17.83
CA THR A 126 2.12 6.69 18.65
C THR A 126 0.62 6.50 18.90
N ALA A 127 0.13 6.98 20.04
CA ALA A 127 -1.25 6.77 20.48
C ALA A 127 -2.32 7.45 19.58
N ASN A 128 -1.92 8.31 18.64
CA ASN A 128 -2.81 9.14 17.84
C ASN A 128 -2.95 8.72 16.38
N ALA A 129 -2.23 7.71 15.94
CA ALA A 129 -2.28 7.25 14.56
C ALA A 129 -3.43 6.24 14.38
N VAL A 130 -4.62 6.74 14.11
CA VAL A 130 -5.77 5.91 13.75
C VAL A 130 -5.96 6.01 12.25
N THR A 131 -5.69 4.94 11.55
CA THR A 131 -6.05 4.79 10.14
C THR A 131 -7.27 3.89 10.06
N ALA A 132 -8.34 4.36 9.44
CA ALA A 132 -9.48 3.53 9.10
C ALA A 132 -9.34 3.04 7.66
N VAL A 133 -9.44 1.73 7.45
CA VAL A 133 -9.51 1.11 6.13
C VAL A 133 -10.86 0.42 6.01
N THR A 134 -11.79 1.02 5.26
CA THR A 134 -13.14 0.44 5.12
C THR A 134 -13.13 -0.84 4.30
N GLY A 135 -12.26 -0.91 3.30
CA GLY A 135 -12.03 -2.11 2.50
C GLY A 135 -11.13 -3.13 3.19
N GLY A 136 -10.63 -4.09 2.41
CA GLY A 136 -9.71 -5.12 2.89
C GLY A 136 -8.25 -4.68 2.83
N ILE A 137 -7.42 -5.36 3.60
CA ILE A 137 -5.95 -5.22 3.55
C ILE A 137 -5.35 -6.54 3.10
N TYR A 138 -4.57 -6.49 2.04
CA TYR A 138 -3.98 -7.65 1.38
C TYR A 138 -2.47 -7.49 1.28
N GLY A 139 -1.70 -8.45 1.76
CA GLY A 139 -0.23 -8.48 1.62
C GLY A 139 0.19 -8.64 0.16
N GLY A 140 -0.48 -9.56 -0.53
CA GLY A 140 -0.38 -9.78 -1.97
C GLY A 140 -1.74 -10.12 -2.54
N ASN A 141 -1.86 -10.15 -3.86
CA ASN A 141 -3.08 -10.61 -4.50
C ASN A 141 -3.07 -12.15 -4.71
N GLN A 142 -4.24 -12.70 -5.02
CA GLN A 142 -4.45 -14.13 -5.26
C GLN A 142 -4.01 -14.99 -4.06
N ASN A 143 -3.24 -16.04 -4.26
CA ASN A 143 -2.84 -16.98 -3.21
C ASN A 143 -1.40 -16.80 -2.73
N THR A 144 -0.76 -15.66 -3.06
CA THR A 144 0.63 -15.42 -2.72
C THR A 144 0.74 -14.76 -1.35
N VAL A 145 1.25 -15.48 -0.37
CA VAL A 145 1.43 -15.00 1.01
C VAL A 145 2.89 -14.80 1.38
N THR A 146 3.80 -15.42 0.62
CA THR A 146 5.23 -15.55 0.97
C THR A 146 5.91 -14.21 1.25
N GLY A 147 6.47 -14.09 2.42
CA GLY A 147 7.20 -12.92 2.89
C GLY A 147 6.36 -11.70 3.20
N ASN A 148 5.05 -11.69 2.87
CA ASN A 148 4.19 -10.56 3.14
C ASN A 148 3.96 -10.40 4.64
N THR A 149 4.10 -9.17 5.14
CA THR A 149 4.05 -8.85 6.57
C THR A 149 3.02 -7.76 6.86
N LEU A 150 2.18 -7.98 7.87
CA LEU A 150 1.35 -6.95 8.48
C LEU A 150 1.89 -6.59 9.86
N ASN A 151 2.23 -5.32 10.05
CA ASN A 151 2.58 -4.76 11.34
C ASN A 151 1.42 -3.89 11.84
N VAL A 152 0.88 -4.20 13.01
CA VAL A 152 -0.15 -3.40 13.67
C VAL A 152 0.48 -2.72 14.87
N ASN A 153 0.72 -1.43 14.75
CA ASN A 153 1.39 -0.57 15.74
C ASN A 153 0.42 0.48 16.31
N ALA A 154 -0.88 0.28 16.16
CA ALA A 154 -1.93 1.12 16.69
C ALA A 154 -3.05 0.25 17.25
N LYS A 155 -3.90 0.85 18.08
CA LYS A 155 -5.11 0.21 18.60
C LYS A 155 -6.36 0.84 18.00
N ASN A 156 -7.46 0.09 18.05
CA ASN A 156 -8.77 0.51 17.52
C ASN A 156 -8.73 0.83 16.02
N VAL A 157 -7.91 0.10 15.26
CA VAL A 157 -7.88 0.19 13.81
C VAL A 157 -9.03 -0.63 13.23
N THR A 158 -9.96 0.03 12.55
CA THR A 158 -11.06 -0.65 11.86
C THR A 158 -10.64 -1.07 10.45
N VAL A 159 -10.82 -2.34 10.13
CA VAL A 159 -10.51 -2.91 8.81
C VAL A 159 -11.62 -3.85 8.36
N GLY A 160 -11.90 -3.90 7.05
CA GLY A 160 -12.92 -4.80 6.51
C GLY A 160 -12.47 -6.27 6.53
N THR A 161 -11.33 -6.57 5.95
CA THR A 161 -10.78 -7.94 5.82
C THR A 161 -9.26 -7.88 5.80
N VAL A 162 -8.60 -8.90 6.36
CA VAL A 162 -7.12 -9.04 6.30
C VAL A 162 -6.77 -10.39 5.69
N ARG A 163 -5.98 -10.39 4.59
CA ARG A 163 -5.60 -11.60 3.85
C ARG A 163 -4.20 -11.53 3.25
N ASN A 164 -3.67 -12.69 2.87
CA ASN A 164 -2.46 -12.87 2.09
C ASN A 164 -1.18 -12.33 2.78
N PHE A 165 -1.10 -12.52 4.08
CA PHE A 165 0.09 -12.28 4.88
C PHE A 165 0.63 -13.60 5.43
N GLU A 166 1.95 -13.73 5.44
CA GLU A 166 2.66 -14.82 6.11
C GLU A 166 2.95 -14.47 7.57
N LYS A 167 3.20 -13.18 7.84
CA LYS A 167 3.58 -12.68 9.17
C LYS A 167 2.63 -11.61 9.65
N PHE A 168 2.28 -11.70 10.93
CA PHE A 168 1.49 -10.72 11.67
C PHE A 168 2.27 -10.31 12.91
N ASN A 169 2.60 -9.03 13.01
CA ASN A 169 3.25 -8.47 14.20
C ASN A 169 2.30 -7.48 14.85
N PHE A 170 1.94 -7.73 16.10
CA PHE A 170 1.11 -6.85 16.90
C PHE A 170 1.97 -6.21 17.99
N ASN A 171 2.19 -4.90 17.91
CA ASN A 171 2.96 -4.14 18.87
C ASN A 171 1.99 -3.36 19.78
N LEU A 172 1.68 -3.94 20.93
CA LEU A 172 0.96 -3.27 22.01
C LEU A 172 1.96 -2.35 22.72
N GLY A 173 1.87 -1.04 22.46
CA GLY A 173 2.68 -0.08 23.21
C GLY A 173 2.31 -0.04 24.69
N ASP A 174 3.14 0.61 25.50
CA ASP A 174 2.96 0.75 26.96
C ASP A 174 1.64 1.41 27.39
N THR A 175 0.91 2.02 26.44
CA THR A 175 -0.38 2.65 26.66
C THR A 175 -1.59 1.73 26.44
N ALA A 176 -1.37 0.47 26.08
CA ALA A 176 -2.46 -0.48 25.92
C ALA A 176 -3.12 -0.78 27.29
N LYS A 177 -4.46 -0.83 27.26
CA LYS A 177 -5.28 -1.11 28.45
C LYS A 177 -6.06 -2.39 28.23
N ASP A 178 -6.51 -3.00 29.32
CA ASP A 178 -7.43 -4.13 29.24
C ASP A 178 -8.71 -3.71 28.49
N GLY A 179 -9.08 -4.53 27.50
CA GLY A 179 -10.20 -4.25 26.61
C GLY A 179 -9.86 -3.47 25.33
N ASP A 180 -8.64 -3.00 25.13
CA ASP A 180 -8.23 -2.41 23.85
C ASP A 180 -8.17 -3.48 22.75
N ALA A 181 -8.84 -3.21 21.61
CA ALA A 181 -8.68 -4.00 20.40
C ALA A 181 -7.59 -3.39 19.51
N MET A 182 -6.79 -4.22 18.84
CA MET A 182 -5.85 -3.71 17.83
C MET A 182 -6.52 -3.59 16.46
N LEU A 183 -7.27 -4.61 16.07
CA LEU A 183 -8.10 -4.62 14.86
C LEU A 183 -9.55 -4.90 15.23
N SER A 184 -10.48 -4.24 14.56
CA SER A 184 -11.93 -4.44 14.71
C SER A 184 -12.63 -4.38 13.35
#